data_0763ac46d2e873e535d115ba31d00d03
#
_entry.id   0763ac46d2e873e535d115ba31d00d03
#
_cell.length_a   1.000
_cell.length_b   1.000
_cell.length_c   1.000
_cell.angle_alpha   90.00
_cell.angle_beta   90.00
_cell.angle_gamma   90.00
#
_symmetry.space_group_name_H-M   'P 1'
#
loop_
_entity.id
_entity.type
_entity.pdbx_description
1 polymer ?
#
loop_
_entity_poly.entity_id
_entity_poly.type
_entity_poly.pdbx_seq_one_letter_code
_entity_poly.pdbx_strand_id
1 'polypeptide(L)'
;MSEEWVQFKIQASGSSRSTSLASLRNKIRRHEVSRAHKIAQELIEKGEQDLVGNMVKALSETVFAETDSVFRTAYYLAKMSRPFTDHESLIELQEKNGANMGTNLHSRYSSTKIVEHIAKEMQEKIVQSIVTCSSKLSVLIDEATSLSHKSAMIVNLKASVDGGTPEFLFLELVELESQRAVDIEEALLNCLDTAGFTEEWLQKNWVSFVSDGASVMLGKNSGVATRLTARYPNLFTWHCMNHRLELAVSDAVDEVQAVNHFKVFLEKIHNLYSQSNKNSRELLGAAKELGSQVLKIGRVLNTRWVASSFRSVKAVWTSYEALNRHFENAAGDPTRSSKKKRDKLTEAWHVECKAKNSFVTWDSCMMH
;
A
#
# COMPACT_ATOMS: atom_id res chain seq x y z
N MET A 1 16.03 44.41 3.22
CA MET A 1 14.87 45.35 3.06
C MET A 1 13.79 44.96 4.06
N SER A 2 13.01 45.92 4.60
CA SER A 2 11.89 45.52 5.46
C SER A 2 10.78 44.88 4.63
N GLU A 3 10.03 43.93 5.21
CA GLU A 3 8.92 43.22 4.54
C GLU A 3 7.91 44.14 3.85
N GLU A 4 7.65 45.30 4.42
CA GLU A 4 6.74 46.31 3.85
C GLU A 4 7.14 46.77 2.44
N TRP A 5 8.43 46.85 2.13
CA TRP A 5 8.94 47.25 0.83
C TRP A 5 8.98 46.10 -0.17
N VAL A 6 9.25 44.90 0.30
CA VAL A 6 9.27 43.68 -0.51
C VAL A 6 7.86 43.30 -0.96
N GLN A 7 6.86 43.48 -0.10
CA GLN A 7 5.46 43.13 -0.38
C GLN A 7 4.64 44.27 -0.99
N PHE A 8 5.25 45.41 -1.31
CA PHE A 8 4.57 46.60 -1.81
C PHE A 8 3.43 47.11 -0.91
N LYS A 9 3.50 46.84 0.40
CA LYS A 9 2.46 47.19 1.40
C LYS A 9 2.88 48.32 2.28
N ILE A 10 3.37 49.43 1.72
CA ILE A 10 3.79 50.61 2.48
C ILE A 10 2.53 51.36 2.96
N GLN A 11 2.27 51.30 4.23
CA GLN A 11 1.11 52.00 4.81
C GLN A 11 1.49 53.37 5.37
N ALA A 12 0.66 54.35 5.04
CA ALA A 12 0.73 55.67 5.64
C ALA A 12 0.04 55.65 7.02
N SER A 13 0.65 56.24 8.03
CA SER A 13 0.07 56.37 9.39
C SER A 13 -0.26 57.87 9.67
N GLY A 14 -1.45 58.13 10.17
CA GLY A 14 -1.90 59.49 10.55
C GLY A 14 -3.41 59.58 10.64
N SER A 15 -3.92 60.50 11.49
CA SER A 15 -5.36 60.74 11.73
C SER A 15 -6.02 61.63 10.67
N SER A 16 -5.24 62.27 9.79
CA SER A 16 -5.72 63.11 8.70
C SER A 16 -4.94 62.84 7.42
N ARG A 17 -5.47 63.26 6.24
CA ARG A 17 -4.81 63.10 4.93
C ARG A 17 -3.45 63.79 4.91
N SER A 18 -3.31 64.96 5.55
CA SER A 18 -2.03 65.70 5.58
C SER A 18 -0.99 64.98 6.43
N THR A 19 -1.36 64.42 7.58
CA THR A 19 -0.44 63.66 8.44
C THR A 19 -0.07 62.33 7.83
N SER A 20 -0.99 61.66 7.14
CA SER A 20 -0.70 60.41 6.40
C SER A 20 0.27 60.63 5.25
N LEU A 21 0.11 61.73 4.48
CA LEU A 21 1.04 62.11 3.43
C LEU A 21 2.43 62.48 3.97
N ALA A 22 2.50 63.19 5.10
CA ALA A 22 3.76 63.53 5.77
C ALA A 22 4.47 62.25 6.27
N SER A 23 3.73 61.30 6.86
CA SER A 23 4.25 60.02 7.27
C SER A 23 4.82 59.23 6.09
N LEU A 24 4.11 59.16 4.97
CA LEU A 24 4.54 58.47 3.77
C LEU A 24 5.81 59.08 3.18
N ARG A 25 5.87 60.43 3.05
CA ARG A 25 7.07 61.17 2.58
C ARG A 25 8.27 60.88 3.47
N ASN A 26 8.10 60.82 4.77
CA ASN A 26 9.18 60.51 5.71
C ASN A 26 9.65 59.05 5.57
N LYS A 27 8.74 58.10 5.35
CA LYS A 27 9.09 56.70 5.08
C LYS A 27 9.90 56.55 3.79
N ILE A 28 9.47 57.24 2.68
CA ILE A 28 10.15 57.26 1.41
C ILE A 28 11.56 57.85 1.58
N ARG A 29 11.66 59.03 2.18
CA ARG A 29 12.95 59.71 2.42
C ARG A 29 13.93 58.89 3.24
N ARG A 30 13.42 58.18 4.28
CA ARG A 30 14.25 57.25 5.07
C ARG A 30 14.72 56.03 4.25
N HIS A 31 13.85 55.56 3.37
CA HIS A 31 14.23 54.45 2.48
C HIS A 31 15.31 54.88 1.49
N GLU A 32 15.15 56.03 0.82
CA GLU A 32 16.11 56.60 -0.14
C GLU A 32 17.51 56.78 0.46
N VAL A 33 17.60 57.22 1.71
CA VAL A 33 18.91 57.36 2.40
C VAL A 33 19.41 56.07 3.07
N SER A 34 18.62 55.02 3.03
CA SER A 34 18.99 53.73 3.64
C SER A 34 20.18 53.07 2.92
N ARG A 35 21.03 52.39 3.67
CA ARG A 35 22.17 51.67 3.14
C ARG A 35 21.74 50.64 2.08
N ALA A 36 20.58 49.98 2.32
CA ALA A 36 20.04 49.00 1.34
C ALA A 36 19.65 49.66 0.01
N HIS A 37 19.03 50.88 0.03
CA HIS A 37 18.66 51.57 -1.17
C HIS A 37 19.89 52.08 -1.93
N LYS A 38 20.88 52.59 -1.25
CA LYS A 38 22.15 53.05 -1.85
C LYS A 38 22.91 51.91 -2.51
N ILE A 39 23.02 50.76 -1.85
CA ILE A 39 23.63 49.55 -2.41
C ILE A 39 22.88 49.10 -3.68
N ALA A 40 21.55 49.05 -3.62
CA ALA A 40 20.74 48.68 -4.79
C ALA A 40 20.94 49.65 -5.96
N GLN A 41 21.03 50.94 -5.68
CA GLN A 41 21.25 51.97 -6.68
C GLN A 41 22.66 51.89 -7.28
N GLU A 42 23.70 51.67 -6.45
CA GLU A 42 25.06 51.42 -6.91
C GLU A 42 25.18 50.18 -7.81
N LEU A 43 24.44 49.11 -7.47
CA LEU A 43 24.38 47.87 -8.28
C LEU A 43 23.71 48.11 -9.64
N ILE A 44 22.66 48.92 -9.66
CA ILE A 44 21.95 49.30 -10.89
C ILE A 44 22.86 50.18 -11.76
N GLU A 45 23.51 51.19 -11.16
CA GLU A 45 24.40 52.11 -11.87
C GLU A 45 25.66 51.46 -12.43
N LYS A 46 26.15 50.37 -11.77
CA LYS A 46 27.31 49.59 -12.20
C LYS A 46 27.00 48.56 -13.29
N GLY A 47 25.75 48.44 -13.73
CA GLY A 47 25.35 47.43 -14.71
C GLY A 47 25.46 45.99 -14.23
N GLU A 48 25.55 45.76 -12.92
CA GLU A 48 25.66 44.44 -12.29
C GLU A 48 24.29 43.72 -12.11
N GLN A 49 23.31 44.03 -12.96
CA GLN A 49 22.01 43.31 -12.98
C GLN A 49 22.18 41.82 -13.14
N ASP A 50 23.23 41.38 -13.88
CA ASP A 50 23.54 39.95 -14.05
C ASP A 50 24.00 39.29 -12.73
N LEU A 51 24.69 40.02 -11.84
CA LEU A 51 25.22 39.42 -10.60
C LEU A 51 24.11 39.05 -9.62
N VAL A 52 23.13 39.94 -9.45
CA VAL A 52 21.95 39.68 -8.57
C VAL A 52 21.09 38.58 -9.18
N GLY A 53 20.88 38.58 -10.49
CA GLY A 53 20.15 37.55 -11.21
C GLY A 53 20.85 36.20 -11.09
N ASN A 54 22.16 36.17 -11.23
CA ASN A 54 22.96 34.93 -11.04
C ASN A 54 22.97 34.46 -9.59
N MET A 55 23.05 35.34 -8.60
CA MET A 55 22.94 34.99 -7.17
C MET A 55 21.56 34.45 -6.83
N VAL A 56 20.48 35.03 -7.35
CA VAL A 56 19.11 34.52 -7.15
C VAL A 56 18.93 33.15 -7.81
N LYS A 57 19.46 32.96 -9.01
CA LYS A 57 19.45 31.63 -9.66
C LYS A 57 20.25 30.60 -8.88
N ALA A 58 21.46 30.93 -8.44
CA ALA A 58 22.29 30.02 -7.66
C ALA A 58 21.64 29.64 -6.31
N LEU A 59 21.01 30.59 -5.61
CA LEU A 59 20.24 30.33 -4.40
C LEU A 59 19.02 29.44 -4.68
N SER A 60 18.33 29.67 -5.80
CA SER A 60 17.19 28.86 -6.24
C SER A 60 17.63 27.43 -6.58
N GLU A 61 18.74 27.27 -7.29
CA GLU A 61 19.32 25.96 -7.63
C GLU A 61 19.76 25.18 -6.39
N THR A 62 20.39 25.86 -5.42
CA THR A 62 20.78 25.23 -4.15
C THR A 62 19.58 24.75 -3.36
N VAL A 63 18.55 25.58 -3.18
CA VAL A 63 17.32 25.21 -2.48
C VAL A 63 16.59 24.08 -3.22
N PHE A 64 16.60 24.08 -4.53
CA PHE A 64 16.03 23.02 -5.33
C PHE A 64 16.77 21.69 -5.12
N ALA A 65 18.11 21.68 -5.12
CA ALA A 65 18.92 20.49 -4.92
C ALA A 65 18.74 19.90 -3.50
N GLU A 66 18.68 20.77 -2.49
CA GLU A 66 18.37 20.38 -1.10
C GLU A 66 16.99 19.72 -1.01
N THR A 67 15.98 20.36 -1.58
CA THR A 67 14.60 19.85 -1.60
C THR A 67 14.50 18.53 -2.37
N ASP A 68 15.13 18.40 -3.51
CA ASP A 68 15.19 17.15 -4.30
C ASP A 68 15.79 16.00 -3.47
N SER A 69 16.84 16.24 -2.70
CA SER A 69 17.47 15.25 -1.84
C SER A 69 16.52 14.77 -0.73
N VAL A 70 15.75 15.69 -0.13
CA VAL A 70 14.71 15.36 0.87
C VAL A 70 13.58 14.56 0.23
N PHE A 71 13.10 14.95 -0.96
CA PHE A 71 12.06 14.24 -1.69
C PHE A 71 12.49 12.80 -2.06
N ARG A 72 13.73 12.63 -2.53
CA ARG A 72 14.30 11.29 -2.82
C ARG A 72 14.37 10.42 -1.58
N THR A 73 14.68 11.01 -0.42
CA THR A 73 14.71 10.29 0.86
C THR A 73 13.30 9.81 1.26
N ALA A 74 12.28 10.67 1.15
CA ALA A 74 10.91 10.29 1.41
C ALA A 74 10.40 9.21 0.42
N TYR A 75 10.71 9.37 -0.88
CA TYR A 75 10.38 8.37 -1.90
C TYR A 75 11.04 7.01 -1.61
N TYR A 76 12.31 7.02 -1.19
CA TYR A 76 13.01 5.78 -0.81
C TYR A 76 12.29 5.05 0.34
N LEU A 77 11.83 5.76 1.37
CA LEU A 77 11.07 5.16 2.46
C LEU A 77 9.81 4.47 1.97
N ALA A 78 9.02 5.14 1.12
CA ALA A 78 7.82 4.58 0.54
C ALA A 78 8.14 3.34 -0.33
N LYS A 79 9.12 3.44 -1.22
CA LYS A 79 9.55 2.35 -2.11
C LYS A 79 10.03 1.12 -1.35
N MET A 80 10.69 1.30 -0.22
CA MET A 80 11.22 0.22 0.62
C MET A 80 10.26 -0.21 1.72
N SER A 81 9.03 0.31 1.74
CA SER A 81 8.01 0.04 2.77
C SER A 81 8.53 0.26 4.19
N ARG A 82 9.35 1.30 4.38
CA ARG A 82 9.88 1.68 5.70
C ARG A 82 8.94 2.65 6.41
N PRO A 83 8.96 2.67 7.76
CA PRO A 83 8.19 3.64 8.53
C PRO A 83 8.61 5.09 8.22
N PHE A 84 7.66 6.00 8.10
CA PHE A 84 7.96 7.43 7.89
C PHE A 84 8.68 8.08 9.09
N THR A 85 8.67 7.44 10.26
CA THR A 85 9.50 7.84 11.41
C THR A 85 10.99 7.76 11.14
N ASP A 86 11.42 6.95 10.16
CA ASP A 86 12.83 6.83 9.79
C ASP A 86 13.34 8.03 8.99
N HIS A 87 12.46 8.94 8.55
CA HIS A 87 12.81 10.06 7.68
C HIS A 87 13.85 10.99 8.31
N GLU A 88 13.62 11.41 9.54
CA GLU A 88 14.54 12.30 10.29
C GLU A 88 15.93 11.68 10.44
N SER A 89 15.98 10.43 10.85
CA SER A 89 17.26 9.72 11.05
C SER A 89 18.02 9.46 9.76
N LEU A 90 17.32 9.24 8.64
CA LEU A 90 17.97 9.08 7.34
C LEU A 90 18.51 10.40 6.80
N ILE A 91 17.80 11.51 7.02
CA ILE A 91 18.30 12.84 6.67
C ILE A 91 19.55 13.16 7.49
N GLU A 92 19.50 12.96 8.82
CA GLU A 92 20.65 13.17 9.70
C GLU A 92 21.86 12.31 9.27
N LEU A 93 21.62 11.07 8.84
CA LEU A 93 22.67 10.20 8.32
C LEU A 93 23.31 10.77 7.04
N GLN A 94 22.50 11.29 6.12
CA GLN A 94 22.98 11.88 4.88
C GLN A 94 23.76 13.18 5.14
N GLU A 95 23.32 14.01 6.08
CA GLU A 95 24.05 15.21 6.52
C GLU A 95 25.42 14.84 7.09
N LYS A 96 25.49 13.82 7.95
CA LYS A 96 26.76 13.29 8.49
C LYS A 96 27.68 12.74 7.39
N ASN A 97 27.13 12.26 6.29
CA ASN A 97 27.86 11.82 5.10
C ASN A 97 28.24 12.97 4.15
N GLY A 98 27.92 14.22 4.52
CA GLY A 98 28.30 15.41 3.77
C GLY A 98 27.30 15.85 2.72
N ALA A 99 26.09 15.26 2.66
CA ALA A 99 25.04 15.73 1.78
C ALA A 99 24.37 16.97 2.37
N ASN A 100 24.12 17.98 1.53
CA ASN A 100 23.34 19.14 1.93
C ASN A 100 21.85 18.84 1.81
N MET A 101 21.17 18.72 2.95
CA MET A 101 19.74 18.41 3.03
C MET A 101 18.87 19.65 3.29
N GLY A 102 19.47 20.84 3.39
CA GLY A 102 18.76 22.07 3.79
C GLY A 102 18.25 22.00 5.23
N THR A 103 17.25 22.80 5.54
CA THR A 103 16.70 22.89 6.90
C THR A 103 15.20 22.59 6.99
N ASN A 104 14.57 22.27 5.85
CA ASN A 104 13.13 22.17 5.74
C ASN A 104 12.68 20.73 5.40
N LEU A 105 11.45 20.40 5.74
CA LEU A 105 10.76 19.15 5.35
C LEU A 105 11.37 17.87 5.97
N HIS A 106 12.09 17.97 7.07
CA HIS A 106 12.78 16.83 7.71
C HIS A 106 11.85 15.97 8.58
N SER A 107 10.65 16.46 8.94
CA SER A 107 9.75 15.74 9.84
C SER A 107 9.07 14.54 9.17
N ARG A 108 8.62 13.57 9.98
CA ARG A 108 7.78 12.45 9.52
C ARG A 108 6.49 12.92 8.81
N TYR A 109 5.92 14.05 9.24
CA TYR A 109 4.72 14.62 8.63
C TYR A 109 5.03 15.17 7.23
N SER A 110 6.18 15.83 7.08
CA SER A 110 6.65 16.29 5.77
C SER A 110 6.88 15.11 4.85
N SER A 111 7.50 14.04 5.32
CA SER A 111 7.70 12.81 4.55
C SER A 111 6.38 12.23 4.03
N THR A 112 5.36 12.15 4.87
CA THR A 112 4.02 11.70 4.46
C THR A 112 3.46 12.59 3.36
N LYS A 113 3.53 13.91 3.52
CA LYS A 113 3.01 14.88 2.53
C LYS A 113 3.79 14.85 1.21
N ILE A 114 5.09 14.68 1.28
CA ILE A 114 5.93 14.50 0.09
C ILE A 114 5.50 13.25 -0.68
N VAL A 115 5.33 12.12 0.02
CA VAL A 115 4.92 10.87 -0.63
C VAL A 115 3.50 10.95 -1.20
N GLU A 116 2.56 11.58 -0.49
CA GLU A 116 1.22 11.86 -1.01
C GLU A 116 1.28 12.70 -2.30
N HIS A 117 2.10 13.75 -2.32
CA HIS A 117 2.28 14.60 -3.51
C HIS A 117 2.89 13.83 -4.68
N ILE A 118 3.97 13.07 -4.43
CA ILE A 118 4.61 12.24 -5.46
C ILE A 118 3.62 11.22 -6.02
N ALA A 119 2.85 10.55 -5.17
CA ALA A 119 1.86 9.57 -5.60
C ALA A 119 0.79 10.20 -6.49
N LYS A 120 0.29 11.37 -6.11
CA LYS A 120 -0.70 12.12 -6.90
C LYS A 120 -0.15 12.53 -8.26
N GLU A 121 1.04 13.10 -8.31
CA GLU A 121 1.70 13.49 -9.57
C GLU A 121 1.95 12.30 -10.49
N MET A 122 2.37 11.17 -9.93
CA MET A 122 2.56 9.93 -10.70
C MET A 122 1.23 9.42 -11.26
N GLN A 123 0.18 9.41 -10.45
CA GLN A 123 -1.16 8.98 -10.84
C GLN A 123 -1.73 9.87 -11.95
N GLU A 124 -1.65 11.19 -11.80
CA GLU A 124 -2.12 12.16 -12.80
C GLU A 124 -1.40 11.97 -14.16
N LYS A 125 -0.08 11.79 -14.14
CA LYS A 125 0.70 11.53 -15.37
C LYS A 125 0.30 10.22 -16.05
N ILE A 126 0.11 9.15 -15.27
CA ILE A 126 -0.31 7.85 -15.80
C ILE A 126 -1.70 7.97 -16.43
N VAL A 127 -2.66 8.56 -15.72
CA VAL A 127 -4.03 8.74 -16.23
C VAL A 127 -4.03 9.63 -17.46
N GLN A 128 -3.28 10.73 -17.45
CA GLN A 128 -3.16 11.61 -18.60
C GLN A 128 -2.60 10.89 -19.84
N SER A 129 -1.59 10.02 -19.66
CA SER A 129 -1.06 9.19 -20.75
C SER A 129 -2.13 8.24 -21.30
N ILE A 130 -2.86 7.53 -20.42
CA ILE A 130 -3.95 6.61 -20.81
C ILE A 130 -5.03 7.35 -21.61
N VAL A 131 -5.45 8.52 -21.13
CA VAL A 131 -6.50 9.35 -21.77
C VAL A 131 -6.03 9.88 -23.12
N THR A 132 -4.81 10.44 -23.17
CA THR A 132 -4.23 11.04 -24.39
C THR A 132 -4.04 10.00 -25.49
N CYS A 133 -3.55 8.81 -25.15
CA CYS A 133 -3.38 7.69 -26.07
C CYS A 133 -4.69 7.00 -26.43
N SER A 134 -5.82 7.42 -25.86
CA SER A 134 -7.13 6.74 -26.02
C SER A 134 -7.03 5.22 -25.79
N SER A 135 -6.23 4.81 -24.82
CA SER A 135 -5.99 3.41 -24.49
C SER A 135 -7.26 2.71 -24.02
N LYS A 136 -7.40 1.43 -24.34
CA LYS A 136 -8.52 0.64 -23.79
C LYS A 136 -8.28 0.38 -22.31
N LEU A 137 -9.33 0.57 -21.52
CA LEU A 137 -9.33 0.47 -20.07
C LEU A 137 -10.08 -0.79 -19.61
N SER A 138 -9.44 -1.55 -18.75
CA SER A 138 -10.11 -2.56 -17.92
C SER A 138 -10.01 -2.12 -16.46
N VAL A 139 -11.12 -2.15 -15.74
CA VAL A 139 -11.18 -1.81 -14.32
C VAL A 139 -11.39 -3.08 -13.52
N LEU A 140 -10.57 -3.28 -12.49
CA LEU A 140 -10.64 -4.39 -11.56
C LEU A 140 -10.90 -3.84 -10.16
N ILE A 141 -11.93 -4.35 -9.50
CA ILE A 141 -12.20 -4.01 -8.12
C ILE A 141 -12.16 -5.24 -7.22
N ASP A 142 -11.72 -5.02 -5.98
CA ASP A 142 -11.75 -6.02 -4.91
C ASP A 142 -12.17 -5.35 -3.62
N GLU A 143 -13.05 -5.99 -2.84
CA GLU A 143 -13.42 -5.49 -1.53
C GLU A 143 -12.40 -5.91 -0.49
N ALA A 144 -12.06 -4.98 0.39
CA ALA A 144 -11.17 -5.21 1.51
C ALA A 144 -11.79 -4.65 2.80
N THR A 145 -11.48 -5.29 3.91
CA THR A 145 -11.78 -4.73 5.23
C THR A 145 -10.50 -4.23 5.85
N SER A 146 -10.45 -2.96 6.20
CA SER A 146 -9.30 -2.36 6.86
C SER A 146 -9.09 -2.91 8.28
N LEU A 147 -7.92 -2.69 8.87
CA LEU A 147 -7.64 -3.04 10.27
C LEU A 147 -8.58 -2.33 11.25
N SER A 148 -9.13 -1.17 10.87
CA SER A 148 -10.15 -0.43 11.62
C SER A 148 -11.58 -0.90 11.37
N HIS A 149 -11.76 -2.07 10.73
CA HIS A 149 -13.06 -2.66 10.37
C HIS A 149 -13.92 -1.80 9.43
N LYS A 150 -13.30 -0.91 8.65
CA LYS A 150 -13.98 -0.16 7.62
C LYS A 150 -13.93 -0.91 6.30
N SER A 151 -15.05 -0.93 5.59
CA SER A 151 -15.11 -1.48 4.24
C SER A 151 -14.42 -0.53 3.26
N ALA A 152 -13.60 -1.09 2.39
CA ALA A 152 -12.90 -0.34 1.36
C ALA A 152 -12.91 -1.12 0.04
N MET A 153 -12.91 -0.40 -1.06
CA MET A 153 -12.80 -0.93 -2.42
C MET A 153 -11.41 -0.57 -2.97
N ILE A 154 -10.66 -1.57 -3.38
CA ILE A 154 -9.41 -1.38 -4.10
C ILE A 154 -9.75 -1.27 -5.59
N VAL A 155 -9.36 -0.17 -6.23
CA VAL A 155 -9.54 0.04 -7.66
C VAL A 155 -8.21 -0.11 -8.37
N ASN A 156 -8.13 -1.08 -9.26
CA ASN A 156 -6.99 -1.29 -10.13
C ASN A 156 -7.41 -1.11 -11.59
N LEU A 157 -6.49 -0.59 -12.37
CA LEU A 157 -6.64 -0.43 -13.81
C LEU A 157 -5.74 -1.41 -14.56
N LYS A 158 -6.16 -1.80 -15.75
CA LYS A 158 -5.28 -2.41 -16.73
C LYS A 158 -5.41 -1.62 -18.02
N ALA A 159 -4.35 -0.95 -18.40
CA ALA A 159 -4.30 -0.09 -19.59
C ALA A 159 -2.87 -0.02 -20.14
N SER A 160 -2.76 0.42 -21.38
CA SER A 160 -1.46 0.78 -21.99
C SER A 160 -1.10 2.20 -21.58
N VAL A 161 0.10 2.38 -21.07
CA VAL A 161 0.72 3.70 -20.80
C VAL A 161 1.70 3.99 -21.92
N ASP A 162 1.67 5.20 -22.45
CA ASP A 162 2.52 5.66 -23.58
C ASP A 162 2.53 4.74 -24.80
N GLY A 163 1.40 4.06 -25.06
CA GLY A 163 1.26 3.12 -26.17
C GLY A 163 2.01 1.79 -25.99
N GLY A 164 2.53 1.50 -24.79
CA GLY A 164 3.21 0.25 -24.46
C GLY A 164 2.26 -0.94 -24.27
N THR A 165 2.76 -2.04 -23.73
CA THR A 165 1.95 -3.20 -23.34
C THR A 165 1.04 -2.86 -22.17
N PRO A 166 -0.21 -3.39 -22.11
CA PRO A 166 -1.11 -3.12 -21.01
C PRO A 166 -0.55 -3.63 -19.67
N GLU A 167 -0.46 -2.73 -18.68
CA GLU A 167 0.05 -3.00 -17.35
C GLU A 167 -1.05 -2.89 -16.29
N PHE A 168 -0.85 -3.55 -15.15
CA PHE A 168 -1.69 -3.41 -13.97
C PHE A 168 -1.22 -2.21 -13.15
N LEU A 169 -2.15 -1.31 -12.87
CA LEU A 169 -1.90 -0.05 -12.18
C LEU A 169 -2.86 0.05 -11.00
N PHE A 170 -2.35 0.36 -9.83
CA PHE A 170 -3.18 0.72 -8.69
C PHE A 170 -3.69 2.15 -8.89
N LEU A 171 -5.01 2.36 -8.78
CA LEU A 171 -5.60 3.68 -8.86
C LEU A 171 -5.87 4.24 -7.46
N GLU A 172 -6.73 3.59 -6.67
CA GLU A 172 -7.20 4.18 -5.43
C GLU A 172 -7.69 3.10 -4.46
N LEU A 173 -7.66 3.44 -3.17
CA LEU A 173 -8.35 2.72 -2.12
C LEU A 173 -9.51 3.59 -1.63
N VAL A 174 -10.72 3.25 -2.06
CA VAL A 174 -11.94 4.01 -1.76
C VAL A 174 -12.61 3.45 -0.52
N GLU A 175 -12.80 4.27 0.53
CA GLU A 175 -13.59 3.87 1.69
C GLU A 175 -15.07 3.81 1.31
N LEU A 176 -15.73 2.70 1.61
CA LEU A 176 -17.15 2.49 1.31
C LEU A 176 -18.00 2.75 2.55
N GLU A 177 -18.99 3.62 2.42
CA GLU A 177 -19.99 3.86 3.47
C GLU A 177 -21.01 2.72 3.56
N SER A 178 -21.23 2.02 2.44
CA SER A 178 -22.19 0.92 2.31
C SER A 178 -21.68 -0.10 1.29
N GLN A 179 -22.11 -1.36 1.48
CA GLN A 179 -21.81 -2.48 0.58
C GLN A 179 -22.97 -2.77 -0.39
N ARG A 180 -23.89 -1.82 -0.62
CA ARG A 180 -24.94 -2.00 -1.62
C ARG A 180 -24.39 -1.73 -3.03
N ALA A 181 -24.86 -2.48 -4.01
CA ALA A 181 -24.39 -2.37 -5.39
C ALA A 181 -24.47 -0.95 -5.97
N VAL A 182 -25.50 -0.17 -5.58
CA VAL A 182 -25.67 1.21 -6.03
C VAL A 182 -24.57 2.13 -5.47
N ASP A 183 -24.24 1.96 -4.20
CA ASP A 183 -23.25 2.80 -3.52
C ASP A 183 -21.83 2.46 -3.99
N ILE A 184 -21.55 1.18 -4.27
CA ILE A 184 -20.29 0.71 -4.86
C ILE A 184 -20.12 1.25 -6.28
N GLU A 185 -21.17 1.19 -7.12
CA GLU A 185 -21.15 1.77 -8.46
C GLU A 185 -20.86 3.26 -8.43
N GLU A 186 -21.55 4.01 -7.57
CA GLU A 186 -21.37 5.46 -7.42
C GLU A 186 -19.96 5.79 -6.95
N ALA A 187 -19.47 5.10 -5.94
CA ALA A 187 -18.11 5.27 -5.42
C ALA A 187 -17.04 4.97 -6.50
N LEU A 188 -17.24 3.93 -7.31
CA LEU A 188 -16.35 3.59 -8.41
C LEU A 188 -16.36 4.68 -9.50
N LEU A 189 -17.52 5.13 -9.91
CA LEU A 189 -17.65 6.15 -10.96
C LEU A 189 -17.06 7.50 -10.49
N ASN A 190 -17.30 7.88 -9.24
CA ASN A 190 -16.70 9.07 -8.64
C ASN A 190 -15.18 8.96 -8.57
N CYS A 191 -14.65 7.79 -8.23
CA CYS A 191 -13.20 7.53 -8.23
C CYS A 191 -12.60 7.71 -9.63
N LEU A 192 -13.22 7.15 -10.66
CA LEU A 192 -12.75 7.27 -12.05
C LEU A 192 -12.85 8.72 -12.56
N ASP A 193 -13.91 9.44 -12.27
CA ASP A 193 -14.10 10.84 -12.65
C ASP A 193 -13.06 11.74 -11.96
N THR A 194 -12.88 11.58 -10.65
CA THR A 194 -11.85 12.31 -9.89
C THR A 194 -10.44 12.05 -10.40
N ALA A 195 -10.17 10.85 -10.89
CA ALA A 195 -8.89 10.50 -11.50
C ALA A 195 -8.68 11.15 -12.88
N GLY A 196 -9.76 11.62 -13.55
CA GLY A 196 -9.71 12.32 -14.84
C GLY A 196 -10.28 11.53 -16.03
N PHE A 197 -10.99 10.43 -15.79
CA PHE A 197 -11.70 9.69 -16.84
C PHE A 197 -13.10 10.24 -16.99
N THR A 198 -13.34 11.06 -18.01
CA THR A 198 -14.67 11.61 -18.29
C THR A 198 -15.66 10.53 -18.75
N GLU A 199 -16.96 10.78 -18.56
CA GLU A 199 -18.02 9.85 -18.97
C GLU A 199 -17.93 9.51 -20.47
N GLU A 200 -17.71 10.52 -21.35
CA GLU A 200 -17.58 10.31 -22.79
C GLU A 200 -16.36 9.45 -23.14
N TRP A 201 -15.27 9.62 -22.39
CA TRP A 201 -14.07 8.82 -22.59
C TRP A 201 -14.32 7.37 -22.16
N LEU A 202 -14.97 7.16 -21.01
CA LEU A 202 -15.31 5.84 -20.49
C LEU A 202 -16.23 5.08 -21.45
N GLN A 203 -17.27 5.72 -22.02
CA GLN A 203 -18.16 5.09 -22.98
C GLN A 203 -17.42 4.53 -24.20
N LYS A 204 -16.32 5.14 -24.62
CA LYS A 204 -15.53 4.72 -25.79
C LYS A 204 -14.43 3.73 -25.46
N ASN A 205 -13.84 3.85 -24.27
CA ASN A 205 -12.58 3.19 -23.97
C ASN A 205 -12.65 2.18 -22.83
N TRP A 206 -13.66 2.23 -21.96
CA TRP A 206 -13.83 1.24 -20.91
C TRP A 206 -14.42 -0.06 -21.48
N VAL A 207 -13.56 -1.07 -21.60
CA VAL A 207 -13.93 -2.32 -22.31
C VAL A 207 -14.18 -3.49 -21.36
N SER A 208 -13.67 -3.46 -20.13
CA SER A 208 -13.85 -4.58 -19.20
C SER A 208 -13.97 -4.14 -17.75
N PHE A 209 -14.86 -4.80 -17.02
CA PHE A 209 -15.02 -4.72 -15.58
C PHE A 209 -14.79 -6.11 -14.98
N VAL A 210 -13.95 -6.19 -13.94
CA VAL A 210 -13.59 -7.44 -13.26
C VAL A 210 -13.79 -7.29 -11.76
N SER A 211 -14.48 -8.23 -11.15
CA SER A 211 -14.67 -8.31 -9.70
C SER A 211 -14.68 -9.76 -9.23
N ASP A 212 -14.82 -9.99 -7.96
CA ASP A 212 -15.13 -11.30 -7.41
C ASP A 212 -16.54 -11.78 -7.82
N GLY A 213 -16.91 -12.99 -7.38
CA GLY A 213 -18.21 -13.61 -7.71
C GLY A 213 -19.33 -13.24 -6.75
N ALA A 214 -19.16 -12.30 -5.85
CA ALA A 214 -20.18 -11.92 -4.88
C ALA A 214 -21.48 -11.47 -5.56
N SER A 215 -22.63 -11.78 -4.97
CA SER A 215 -23.92 -11.44 -5.53
C SER A 215 -24.15 -9.93 -5.68
N VAL A 216 -23.53 -9.13 -4.80
CA VAL A 216 -23.54 -7.66 -4.91
C VAL A 216 -22.77 -7.18 -6.15
N MET A 217 -21.71 -7.89 -6.55
CA MET A 217 -20.89 -7.55 -7.72
C MET A 217 -21.49 -8.08 -9.03
N LEU A 218 -21.74 -9.39 -9.13
CA LEU A 218 -22.15 -10.07 -10.37
C LEU A 218 -23.61 -10.52 -10.39
N GLY A 219 -24.43 -10.09 -9.43
CA GLY A 219 -25.86 -10.46 -9.39
C GLY A 219 -26.62 -10.01 -10.63
N LYS A 220 -27.36 -10.93 -11.25
CA LYS A 220 -28.04 -10.73 -12.56
C LYS A 220 -29.05 -9.61 -12.58
N ASN A 221 -29.72 -9.30 -11.46
CA ASN A 221 -30.81 -8.33 -11.43
C ASN A 221 -30.35 -6.91 -11.09
N SER A 222 -29.42 -6.76 -10.13
CA SER A 222 -29.06 -5.45 -9.56
C SER A 222 -27.61 -5.35 -9.11
N GLY A 223 -26.75 -6.32 -9.47
CA GLY A 223 -25.33 -6.27 -9.14
C GLY A 223 -24.62 -5.11 -9.83
N VAL A 224 -23.46 -4.73 -9.31
CA VAL A 224 -22.61 -3.65 -9.87
C VAL A 224 -22.36 -3.86 -11.36
N ALA A 225 -22.00 -5.08 -11.78
CA ALA A 225 -21.75 -5.42 -13.18
C ALA A 225 -22.99 -5.19 -14.06
N THR A 226 -24.18 -5.59 -13.60
CA THR A 226 -25.43 -5.40 -14.34
C THR A 226 -25.76 -3.91 -14.51
N ARG A 227 -25.55 -3.12 -13.48
CA ARG A 227 -25.76 -1.67 -13.49
C ARG A 227 -24.78 -0.96 -14.42
N LEU A 228 -23.51 -1.32 -14.33
CA LEU A 228 -22.46 -0.79 -15.23
C LEU A 228 -22.72 -1.16 -16.70
N THR A 229 -23.13 -2.39 -16.97
CA THR A 229 -23.43 -2.83 -18.36
C THR A 229 -24.66 -2.10 -18.92
N ALA A 230 -25.64 -1.75 -18.10
CA ALA A 230 -26.76 -0.92 -18.53
C ALA A 230 -26.32 0.50 -18.92
N ARG A 231 -25.33 1.06 -18.25
CA ARG A 231 -24.76 2.39 -18.54
C ARG A 231 -23.71 2.37 -19.66
N TYR A 232 -22.93 1.29 -19.74
CA TYR A 232 -21.85 1.08 -20.71
C TYR A 232 -22.12 -0.21 -21.51
N PRO A 233 -22.92 -0.19 -22.57
CA PRO A 233 -23.35 -1.40 -23.27
C PRO A 233 -22.25 -2.24 -23.90
N ASN A 234 -21.08 -1.64 -24.16
CA ASN A 234 -19.91 -2.32 -24.71
C ASN A 234 -19.00 -2.93 -23.63
N LEU A 235 -19.38 -2.80 -22.36
CA LEU A 235 -18.58 -3.27 -21.24
C LEU A 235 -18.68 -4.78 -21.08
N PHE A 236 -17.53 -5.47 -21.17
CA PHE A 236 -17.44 -6.89 -20.88
C PHE A 236 -17.19 -7.10 -19.39
N THR A 237 -18.03 -7.85 -18.72
CA THR A 237 -17.88 -8.16 -17.29
C THR A 237 -17.30 -9.53 -17.08
N TRP A 238 -16.36 -9.66 -16.17
CA TRP A 238 -15.65 -10.91 -15.91
C TRP A 238 -15.50 -11.20 -14.42
N HIS A 239 -15.73 -12.45 -14.06
CA HIS A 239 -15.42 -12.94 -12.72
C HIS A 239 -13.91 -13.19 -12.59
N CYS A 240 -13.28 -12.65 -11.56
CA CYS A 240 -11.84 -12.76 -11.31
C CYS A 240 -11.37 -14.21 -11.42
N MET A 241 -10.40 -14.47 -12.29
CA MET A 241 -9.90 -15.82 -12.55
C MET A 241 -9.23 -16.44 -11.32
N ASN A 242 -8.52 -15.64 -10.52
CA ASN A 242 -7.90 -16.13 -9.30
C ASN A 242 -8.97 -16.61 -8.29
N HIS A 243 -10.08 -15.85 -8.17
CA HIS A 243 -11.18 -16.26 -7.32
C HIS A 243 -11.90 -17.51 -7.85
N ARG A 244 -12.12 -17.60 -9.16
CA ARG A 244 -12.68 -18.81 -9.80
C ARG A 244 -11.80 -20.04 -9.60
N LEU A 245 -10.48 -19.88 -9.70
CA LEU A 245 -9.53 -20.96 -9.45
C LEU A 245 -9.58 -21.40 -7.98
N GLU A 246 -9.65 -20.44 -7.05
CA GLU A 246 -9.78 -20.73 -5.61
C GLU A 246 -11.06 -21.53 -5.32
N LEU A 247 -12.18 -21.15 -5.91
CA LEU A 247 -13.45 -21.89 -5.79
C LEU A 247 -13.34 -23.29 -6.37
N ALA A 248 -12.82 -23.43 -7.59
CA ALA A 248 -12.69 -24.73 -8.23
C ALA A 248 -11.78 -25.69 -7.45
N VAL A 249 -10.67 -25.18 -6.91
CA VAL A 249 -9.79 -25.98 -6.06
C VAL A 249 -10.46 -26.32 -4.73
N SER A 250 -11.22 -25.39 -4.14
CA SER A 250 -11.96 -25.65 -2.89
C SER A 250 -13.00 -26.77 -3.11
N ASP A 251 -13.76 -26.71 -4.19
CA ASP A 251 -14.75 -27.75 -4.54
C ASP A 251 -14.08 -29.10 -4.74
N ALA A 252 -13.00 -29.16 -5.53
CA ALA A 252 -12.24 -30.39 -5.73
C ALA A 252 -11.64 -30.97 -4.45
N VAL A 253 -11.16 -30.11 -3.56
CA VAL A 253 -10.60 -30.51 -2.25
C VAL A 253 -11.67 -31.04 -1.33
N ASP A 254 -12.86 -30.41 -1.30
CA ASP A 254 -13.97 -30.81 -0.43
C ASP A 254 -14.56 -32.18 -0.83
N GLU A 255 -14.42 -32.61 -2.08
CA GLU A 255 -14.78 -33.95 -2.56
C GLU A 255 -13.79 -35.04 -2.10
N VAL A 256 -12.53 -34.69 -1.78
CA VAL A 256 -11.51 -35.66 -1.40
C VAL A 256 -11.40 -35.81 0.10
N GLN A 257 -11.98 -36.88 0.64
CA GLN A 257 -12.03 -37.14 2.10
C GLN A 257 -10.64 -37.10 2.78
N ALA A 258 -9.58 -37.59 2.11
CA ALA A 258 -8.23 -37.58 2.66
C ALA A 258 -7.69 -36.13 2.83
N VAL A 259 -8.02 -35.21 1.90
CA VAL A 259 -7.61 -33.81 1.96
C VAL A 259 -8.39 -33.06 3.05
N ASN A 260 -9.65 -33.40 3.26
CA ASN A 260 -10.44 -32.85 4.37
C ASN A 260 -9.85 -33.24 5.72
N HIS A 261 -9.42 -34.48 5.90
CA HIS A 261 -8.71 -34.90 7.11
C HIS A 261 -7.42 -34.12 7.31
N PHE A 262 -6.66 -33.90 6.24
CA PHE A 262 -5.41 -33.15 6.28
C PHE A 262 -5.66 -31.66 6.61
N LYS A 263 -6.71 -31.05 6.08
CA LYS A 263 -7.13 -29.69 6.40
C LYS A 263 -7.41 -29.53 7.90
N VAL A 264 -8.19 -30.45 8.46
CA VAL A 264 -8.46 -30.50 9.93
C VAL A 264 -7.17 -30.68 10.73
N PHE A 265 -6.24 -31.49 10.26
CA PHE A 265 -4.94 -31.69 10.88
C PHE A 265 -4.10 -30.40 10.90
N LEU A 266 -3.98 -29.70 9.76
CA LEU A 266 -3.27 -28.42 9.68
C LEU A 266 -3.85 -27.37 10.63
N GLU A 267 -5.18 -27.30 10.75
CA GLU A 267 -5.86 -26.40 11.66
C GLU A 267 -5.61 -26.75 13.13
N LYS A 268 -5.65 -28.03 13.49
CA LYS A 268 -5.32 -28.50 14.84
C LYS A 268 -3.86 -28.18 15.21
N ILE A 269 -2.92 -28.40 14.31
CA ILE A 269 -1.50 -28.07 14.52
C ILE A 269 -1.31 -26.57 14.67
N HIS A 270 -1.88 -25.76 13.76
CA HIS A 270 -1.81 -24.31 13.90
C HIS A 270 -2.33 -23.85 15.27
N ASN A 271 -3.52 -24.32 15.70
CA ASN A 271 -4.11 -23.94 16.97
C ASN A 271 -3.25 -24.39 18.16
N LEU A 272 -2.65 -25.59 18.08
CA LEU A 272 -1.77 -26.12 19.13
C LEU A 272 -0.57 -25.22 19.40
N TYR A 273 0.07 -24.71 18.34
CA TYR A 273 1.29 -23.90 18.46
C TYR A 273 1.01 -22.40 18.55
N SER A 274 -0.04 -21.90 17.94
CA SER A 274 -0.39 -20.46 18.02
C SER A 274 -0.96 -20.06 19.38
N GLN A 275 -1.62 -20.97 20.08
CA GLN A 275 -2.26 -20.70 21.38
C GLN A 275 -1.38 -21.07 22.59
N SER A 276 -0.23 -21.71 22.38
CA SER A 276 0.61 -22.19 23.48
C SER A 276 2.09 -21.91 23.27
N ASN A 277 2.58 -20.91 23.97
CA ASN A 277 4.02 -20.61 24.02
C ASN A 277 4.87 -21.76 24.56
N LYS A 278 4.28 -22.63 25.42
CA LYS A 278 4.94 -23.84 25.94
C LYS A 278 5.19 -24.82 24.80
N ASN A 279 4.16 -25.17 24.03
CA ASN A 279 4.29 -26.10 22.92
C ASN A 279 5.23 -25.57 21.83
N SER A 280 5.19 -24.25 21.55
CA SER A 280 6.11 -23.64 20.59
C SER A 280 7.57 -23.74 21.01
N ARG A 281 7.87 -23.55 22.31
CA ARG A 281 9.24 -23.70 22.84
C ARG A 281 9.69 -25.17 22.84
N GLU A 282 8.82 -26.11 23.19
CA GLU A 282 9.11 -27.54 23.16
C GLU A 282 9.39 -28.02 21.73
N LEU A 283 8.62 -27.56 20.74
CA LEU A 283 8.89 -27.85 19.33
C LEU A 283 10.27 -27.32 18.88
N LEU A 284 10.60 -26.10 19.26
CA LEU A 284 11.92 -25.53 18.97
C LEU A 284 13.05 -26.30 19.67
N GLY A 285 12.81 -26.79 20.90
CA GLY A 285 13.73 -27.68 21.63
C GLY A 285 13.97 -29.00 20.86
N ALA A 286 12.88 -29.67 20.43
CA ALA A 286 12.96 -30.90 19.65
C ALA A 286 13.70 -30.69 18.32
N ALA A 287 13.46 -29.57 17.64
CA ALA A 287 14.17 -29.22 16.42
C ALA A 287 15.70 -29.02 16.65
N LYS A 288 16.05 -28.35 17.74
CA LYS A 288 17.45 -28.14 18.11
C LYS A 288 18.17 -29.46 18.39
N GLU A 289 17.50 -30.41 19.08
CA GLU A 289 18.03 -31.75 19.32
C GLU A 289 18.33 -32.52 18.04
N LEU A 290 17.47 -32.35 17.04
CA LEU A 290 17.56 -33.03 15.73
C LEU A 290 18.41 -32.28 14.71
N GLY A 291 18.87 -31.06 15.03
CA GLY A 291 19.52 -30.21 14.02
C GLY A 291 18.62 -29.79 12.86
N SER A 292 17.30 -29.89 13.06
CA SER A 292 16.30 -29.62 12.01
C SER A 292 15.75 -28.19 12.11
N GLN A 293 15.17 -27.71 11.01
CA GLN A 293 14.59 -26.38 10.92
C GLN A 293 13.08 -26.40 11.17
N VAL A 294 12.57 -25.41 11.92
CA VAL A 294 11.13 -25.23 12.13
C VAL A 294 10.68 -23.97 11.42
N LEU A 295 9.70 -24.12 10.53
CA LEU A 295 9.00 -23.00 9.91
C LEU A 295 7.70 -22.69 10.69
N LYS A 296 7.33 -21.39 10.70
CA LYS A 296 6.06 -20.97 11.32
C LYS A 296 4.87 -21.56 10.56
N ILE A 297 4.09 -22.41 11.24
CA ILE A 297 2.89 -23.01 10.68
C ILE A 297 1.78 -21.95 10.66
N GLY A 298 1.37 -21.54 9.46
CA GLY A 298 0.31 -20.56 9.24
C GLY A 298 -1.08 -21.17 9.37
N ARG A 299 -2.10 -20.30 9.50
CA ARG A 299 -3.50 -20.71 9.41
C ARG A 299 -3.88 -20.98 7.95
N VAL A 300 -4.57 -22.06 7.69
CA VAL A 300 -5.20 -22.30 6.39
C VAL A 300 -6.54 -21.58 6.36
N LEU A 301 -6.71 -20.71 5.37
CA LEU A 301 -7.93 -19.90 5.19
C LEU A 301 -8.82 -20.55 4.13
N ASN A 302 -10.08 -20.74 4.44
CA ASN A 302 -11.04 -21.35 3.50
C ASN A 302 -11.23 -20.50 2.22
N THR A 303 -11.19 -19.18 2.36
CA THR A 303 -11.37 -18.22 1.25
C THR A 303 -10.11 -18.02 0.40
N ARG A 304 -8.94 -18.48 0.86
CA ARG A 304 -7.66 -18.39 0.15
C ARG A 304 -6.87 -19.69 0.32
N TRP A 305 -7.54 -20.80 0.04
CA TRP A 305 -7.02 -22.13 0.32
C TRP A 305 -5.72 -22.42 -0.43
N VAL A 306 -5.66 -22.15 -1.72
CA VAL A 306 -4.47 -22.42 -2.55
C VAL A 306 -3.25 -21.67 -2.00
N ALA A 307 -3.35 -20.37 -1.76
CA ALA A 307 -2.23 -19.56 -1.29
C ALA A 307 -1.83 -19.85 0.17
N SER A 308 -2.81 -20.16 1.04
CA SER A 308 -2.56 -20.39 2.46
C SER A 308 -2.12 -21.83 2.75
N SER A 309 -2.68 -22.81 2.03
CA SER A 309 -2.34 -24.23 2.23
C SER A 309 -0.90 -24.53 1.84
N PHE A 310 -0.42 -24.04 0.71
CA PHE A 310 0.96 -24.29 0.26
C PHE A 310 1.99 -23.93 1.33
N ARG A 311 1.86 -22.75 1.93
CA ARG A 311 2.78 -22.31 3.00
C ARG A 311 2.68 -23.19 4.24
N SER A 312 1.45 -23.56 4.63
CA SER A 312 1.21 -24.40 5.81
C SER A 312 1.68 -25.83 5.59
N VAL A 313 1.44 -26.39 4.41
CA VAL A 313 1.94 -27.72 4.01
C VAL A 313 3.47 -27.73 4.01
N LYS A 314 4.10 -26.75 3.35
CA LYS A 314 5.55 -26.59 3.32
C LYS A 314 6.14 -26.46 4.74
N ALA A 315 5.48 -25.69 5.62
CA ALA A 315 5.94 -25.53 6.99
C ALA A 315 5.85 -26.85 7.79
N VAL A 316 4.75 -27.59 7.68
CA VAL A 316 4.58 -28.88 8.33
C VAL A 316 5.57 -29.91 7.78
N TRP A 317 5.75 -29.97 6.46
CA TRP A 317 6.70 -30.86 5.82
C TRP A 317 8.14 -30.63 6.30
N THR A 318 8.59 -29.37 6.23
CA THR A 318 9.94 -29.01 6.68
C THR A 318 10.16 -29.25 8.17
N SER A 319 9.11 -29.10 8.98
CA SER A 319 9.18 -29.29 10.44
C SER A 319 8.79 -30.69 10.90
N TYR A 320 8.57 -31.63 9.97
CA TYR A 320 7.96 -32.92 10.25
C TYR A 320 8.69 -33.71 11.35
N GLU A 321 10.00 -33.85 11.24
CA GLU A 321 10.82 -34.59 12.22
C GLU A 321 10.74 -33.97 13.62
N ALA A 322 10.79 -32.61 13.70
CA ALA A 322 10.65 -31.89 14.96
C ALA A 322 9.24 -32.03 15.56
N LEU A 323 8.21 -32.00 14.71
CA LEU A 323 6.83 -32.26 15.13
C LEU A 323 6.67 -33.68 15.70
N ASN A 324 7.18 -34.67 14.99
CA ASN A 324 7.15 -36.06 15.42
C ASN A 324 7.82 -36.24 16.80
N ARG A 325 9.04 -35.74 16.96
CA ARG A 325 9.78 -35.79 18.21
C ARG A 325 9.05 -35.05 19.36
N HIS A 326 8.49 -33.87 19.06
CA HIS A 326 7.71 -33.16 20.08
C HIS A 326 6.46 -33.94 20.53
N PHE A 327 5.75 -34.58 19.60
CA PHE A 327 4.59 -35.40 19.95
C PHE A 327 4.97 -36.64 20.75
N GLU A 328 6.06 -37.33 20.40
CA GLU A 328 6.61 -38.47 21.17
C GLU A 328 6.96 -38.07 22.62
N ASN A 329 7.71 -36.96 22.76
CA ASN A 329 8.09 -36.43 24.07
C ASN A 329 6.86 -36.03 24.90
N ALA A 330 5.87 -35.40 24.26
CA ALA A 330 4.66 -34.94 24.92
C ALA A 330 3.71 -36.11 25.33
N ALA A 331 3.69 -37.21 24.58
CA ALA A 331 2.93 -38.41 24.91
C ALA A 331 3.55 -39.16 26.08
N GLY A 332 4.90 -39.13 26.19
CA GLY A 332 5.63 -39.79 27.29
C GLY A 332 5.74 -38.96 28.59
N ASP A 333 5.31 -37.70 28.62
CA ASP A 333 5.46 -36.81 29.77
C ASP A 333 4.40 -37.08 30.86
N PRO A 334 4.79 -37.69 32.02
CA PRO A 334 3.87 -37.99 33.12
C PRO A 334 3.34 -36.74 33.84
N THR A 335 4.01 -35.59 33.68
CA THR A 335 3.61 -34.33 34.34
C THR A 335 2.45 -33.64 33.63
N ARG A 336 2.09 -34.08 32.42
CA ARG A 336 0.88 -33.62 31.69
C ARG A 336 -0.38 -34.31 32.22
N SER A 337 -0.67 -34.13 33.48
CA SER A 337 -1.63 -34.87 34.27
C SER A 337 -3.11 -34.62 33.99
N SER A 338 -3.50 -33.82 33.01
CA SER A 338 -4.91 -33.74 32.62
C SER A 338 -5.16 -34.60 31.38
N LYS A 339 -6.00 -35.64 31.56
CA LYS A 339 -6.52 -36.52 30.50
C LYS A 339 -6.92 -35.74 29.24
N LYS A 340 -7.54 -34.56 29.41
CA LYS A 340 -7.97 -33.65 28.35
C LYS A 340 -6.82 -33.01 27.53
N LYS A 341 -5.62 -32.84 28.12
CA LYS A 341 -4.42 -32.29 27.39
C LYS A 341 -3.64 -33.38 26.66
N ARG A 342 -3.59 -34.59 27.22
CA ARG A 342 -3.06 -35.81 26.58
C ARG A 342 -3.92 -36.16 25.35
N ASP A 343 -5.25 -36.17 25.54
CA ASP A 343 -6.19 -36.55 24.48
C ASP A 343 -6.07 -35.65 23.25
N LYS A 344 -5.88 -34.31 23.41
CA LYS A 344 -5.67 -33.39 22.28
C LYS A 344 -4.37 -33.65 21.53
N LEU A 345 -3.29 -33.98 22.22
CA LEU A 345 -2.00 -34.30 21.63
C LEU A 345 -2.02 -35.69 20.97
N THR A 346 -2.62 -36.66 21.64
CA THR A 346 -2.81 -38.04 21.13
C THR A 346 -3.78 -38.04 19.95
N GLU A 347 -4.79 -37.19 19.95
CA GLU A 347 -5.73 -37.03 18.85
C GLU A 347 -5.04 -36.37 17.62
N ALA A 348 -4.18 -35.36 17.83
CA ALA A 348 -3.33 -34.78 16.78
C ALA A 348 -2.38 -35.84 16.21
N TRP A 349 -1.75 -36.66 17.05
CA TRP A 349 -0.88 -37.76 16.66
C TRP A 349 -1.62 -38.87 15.88
N HIS A 350 -2.81 -39.29 16.29
CA HIS A 350 -3.62 -40.30 15.57
C HIS A 350 -4.08 -39.78 14.21
N VAL A 351 -4.35 -38.48 14.08
CA VAL A 351 -4.65 -37.85 12.81
C VAL A 351 -3.41 -37.83 11.92
N GLU A 352 -2.20 -37.60 12.47
CA GLU A 352 -0.93 -37.64 11.77
C GLU A 352 -0.59 -39.03 11.22
N CYS A 353 -0.77 -40.11 12.04
CA CYS A 353 -0.55 -41.46 11.56
C CYS A 353 -1.50 -41.88 10.42
N LYS A 354 -2.73 -41.37 10.41
CA LYS A 354 -3.65 -41.50 9.27
C LYS A 354 -3.24 -40.65 8.09
N ALA A 355 -2.74 -39.41 8.30
CA ALA A 355 -2.21 -38.55 7.26
C ALA A 355 -0.94 -39.11 6.62
N LYS A 356 -0.08 -39.82 7.37
CA LYS A 356 1.11 -40.50 6.82
C LYS A 356 0.77 -41.46 5.69
N ASN A 357 -0.32 -42.20 5.82
CA ASN A 357 -0.82 -43.06 4.75
C ASN A 357 -1.41 -42.27 3.57
N SER A 358 -1.85 -41.03 3.79
CA SER A 358 -2.37 -40.13 2.75
C SER A 358 -1.24 -39.35 2.06
N PHE A 359 -0.12 -39.07 2.76
CA PHE A 359 1.05 -38.41 2.18
C PHE A 359 1.79 -39.31 1.16
N VAL A 360 1.84 -40.61 1.39
CA VAL A 360 2.43 -41.56 0.44
C VAL A 360 1.67 -41.56 -0.89
N THR A 361 0.35 -41.32 -0.84
CA THR A 361 -0.48 -41.17 -2.05
C THR A 361 -0.31 -39.81 -2.73
N TRP A 362 0.07 -38.76 -2.00
CA TRP A 362 0.28 -37.42 -2.55
C TRP A 362 1.64 -37.26 -3.25
N ASP A 363 2.68 -37.90 -2.72
CA ASP A 363 4.02 -37.91 -3.34
C ASP A 363 4.00 -38.59 -4.73
N SER A 364 3.15 -39.61 -4.88
CA SER A 364 2.93 -40.25 -6.20
C SER A 364 2.08 -39.39 -7.17
N CYS A 365 1.27 -38.45 -6.70
CA CYS A 365 0.47 -37.55 -7.53
C CYS A 365 1.19 -36.25 -7.94
N MET A 366 2.20 -35.82 -7.18
CA MET A 366 2.95 -34.56 -7.47
C MET A 366 4.23 -34.82 -8.30
N MET A 367 4.66 -36.08 -8.47
CA MET A 367 5.80 -36.45 -9.32
C MET A 367 5.40 -36.92 -10.73
N HIS A 368 4.15 -36.81 -11.07
CA HIS A 368 3.62 -36.97 -12.42
C HIS A 368 2.84 -35.74 -12.85
#